data_4eb998a45fede84a687939ebb0380b8e
#
_entry.id   4eb998a45fede84a687939ebb0380b8e
#
_cell.length_a   1.000
_cell.length_b   1.000
_cell.length_c   1.000
_cell.angle_alpha   90.00
_cell.angle_beta   90.00
_cell.angle_gamma   90.00
#
_symmetry.space_group_name_H-M   'P 1'
#
loop_
_entity.id
_entity.type
_entity.pdbx_description
1 polymer ?
#
loop_
_entity_poly.entity_id
_entity_poly.type
_entity_poly.pdbx_seq_one_letter_code
_entity_poly.pdbx_strand_id
1 'polypeptide(L)'
;VSNDGLNWKEYNVMDKIPAATQLHAPVNEEINISEVAANQKTVYLRFFWRDIFSWYWMVDDIELTEPFAHDLALEKVTSHQETGNTFTKEDVLKVKLKNVGSQPVDEDFTVTASLNNGQKLTATVTASGHPIAKQEEYEVAFPATDLTQMGSYKIEFAIQYPKDERSSNNVLKANLFAARMNLGKLTKFNKISNTEYEFVSGYAKVKLMFYRDDIFRIWLAPDGEYTNPAANSIVVDYGVKNPRVSMADNGSYYKFTTSQCVVRVYKNPIRFAMYDKNNRAVIYEEAEPLAFGLKTTQTMRRSGDEDFYGCGMQQGNFSYAGKEADIEVTGWDEDQSSNPAPFYMSTKGYGVFRNTFAPGHYAFNGTEMLDKNYDDGFKLMGFTSQLTHNENRFDAFYFYGPSLKDLLNDYTDITGKPFMPAMWMLTMGDADCYNKGEQRTGWPQSTPDVIDRKSTRLNS
;
A
#
# COMPACT_ATOMS: atom_id res chain seq x y z
N VAL A 1 6.92 36.13 -10.71
CA VAL A 1 8.22 36.80 -10.90
C VAL A 1 8.01 38.12 -11.62
N SER A 2 8.73 39.11 -11.19
CA SER A 2 8.69 40.45 -11.84
C SER A 2 10.11 41.07 -11.84
N ASN A 3 10.41 41.89 -12.84
CA ASN A 3 11.64 42.70 -12.91
C ASN A 3 11.42 44.18 -12.58
N ASP A 4 10.19 44.61 -12.46
CA ASP A 4 9.78 46.01 -12.19
C ASP A 4 8.90 46.15 -10.91
N GLY A 5 8.47 45.01 -10.31
CA GLY A 5 7.58 44.99 -9.16
C GLY A 5 6.11 45.32 -9.46
N LEU A 6 5.77 45.62 -10.70
CA LEU A 6 4.44 46.02 -11.15
C LEU A 6 3.82 44.95 -12.04
N ASN A 7 4.55 44.49 -13.05
CA ASN A 7 4.12 43.44 -13.98
C ASN A 7 4.63 42.08 -13.53
N TRP A 8 3.71 41.12 -13.36
CA TRP A 8 4.04 39.80 -12.79
C TRP A 8 3.79 38.69 -13.81
N LYS A 9 4.79 37.87 -14.03
CA LYS A 9 4.63 36.59 -14.71
C LYS A 9 4.42 35.48 -13.66
N GLU A 10 3.35 34.70 -13.83
CA GLU A 10 3.02 33.60 -12.97
C GLU A 10 3.71 32.32 -13.46
N TYR A 11 4.17 31.53 -12.51
CA TYR A 11 4.71 30.18 -12.70
C TYR A 11 3.98 29.27 -11.73
N ASN A 12 3.37 28.21 -12.23
CA ASN A 12 2.70 27.26 -11.40
C ASN A 12 3.72 26.28 -10.81
N VAL A 13 3.87 26.31 -9.49
CA VAL A 13 4.81 25.45 -8.75
C VAL A 13 4.22 24.10 -8.35
N MET A 14 2.93 23.85 -8.69
CA MET A 14 2.18 22.66 -8.28
C MET A 14 1.74 21.79 -9.47
N ASP A 15 2.21 22.08 -10.67
CA ASP A 15 1.79 21.38 -11.90
C ASP A 15 2.02 19.85 -11.85
N LYS A 16 3.02 19.41 -11.09
CA LYS A 16 3.36 17.99 -10.95
C LYS A 16 2.57 17.28 -9.86
N ILE A 17 1.80 18.03 -9.06
CA ILE A 17 1.07 17.49 -7.92
C ILE A 17 -0.42 17.45 -8.28
N PRO A 18 -1.06 16.26 -8.28
CA PRO A 18 -2.48 16.16 -8.54
C PRO A 18 -3.32 17.01 -7.59
N ALA A 19 -4.41 17.57 -8.07
CA ALA A 19 -5.36 18.29 -7.23
C ALA A 19 -5.87 17.41 -6.08
N ALA A 20 -6.13 18.00 -4.92
CA ALA A 20 -6.57 17.34 -3.70
C ALA A 20 -5.55 16.33 -3.12
N THR A 21 -4.27 16.47 -3.43
CA THR A 21 -3.20 15.64 -2.85
C THR A 21 -2.68 16.28 -1.57
N GLN A 22 -2.65 15.50 -0.49
CA GLN A 22 -1.95 15.87 0.73
C GLN A 22 -0.50 15.39 0.63
N LEU A 23 0.45 16.31 0.72
CA LEU A 23 1.87 15.99 0.75
C LEU A 23 2.31 15.69 2.18
N HIS A 24 2.96 14.56 2.39
CA HIS A 24 3.52 14.13 3.68
C HIS A 24 5.04 14.33 3.77
N ALA A 25 5.66 14.81 2.70
CA ALA A 25 7.08 15.10 2.63
C ALA A 25 7.32 16.36 1.81
N PRO A 26 8.43 17.09 2.02
CA PRO A 26 8.81 18.20 1.17
C PRO A 26 9.00 17.76 -0.28
N VAL A 27 8.58 18.61 -1.22
CA VAL A 27 8.79 18.44 -2.66
C VAL A 27 9.72 19.55 -3.13
N ASN A 28 10.80 19.19 -3.80
CA ASN A 28 11.69 20.16 -4.44
C ASN A 28 11.14 20.51 -5.82
N GLU A 29 10.94 21.80 -6.05
CA GLU A 29 10.49 22.32 -7.33
C GLU A 29 11.54 23.27 -7.91
N GLU A 30 11.84 23.09 -9.18
CA GLU A 30 12.72 23.96 -9.95
C GLU A 30 11.96 24.65 -11.07
N ILE A 31 12.09 25.95 -11.11
CA ILE A 31 11.39 26.79 -12.06
C ILE A 31 12.39 27.65 -12.80
N ASN A 32 12.45 27.50 -14.11
CA ASN A 32 13.26 28.39 -14.94
C ASN A 32 12.55 29.75 -15.09
N ILE A 33 13.07 30.76 -14.41
CA ILE A 33 12.55 32.14 -14.43
C ILE A 33 13.35 33.04 -15.36
N SER A 34 14.27 32.53 -16.17
CA SER A 34 15.18 33.30 -17.01
C SER A 34 14.47 34.25 -17.96
N GLU A 35 13.27 33.94 -18.39
CA GLU A 35 12.47 34.83 -19.28
C GLU A 35 12.24 36.21 -18.66
N VAL A 36 12.04 36.28 -17.35
CA VAL A 36 11.82 37.55 -16.63
C VAL A 36 13.07 38.01 -15.91
N ALA A 37 13.87 37.07 -15.38
CA ALA A 37 14.98 37.34 -14.44
C ALA A 37 16.35 37.51 -15.13
N ALA A 38 16.55 36.95 -16.35
CA ALA A 38 17.87 36.99 -16.99
C ALA A 38 18.32 38.41 -17.29
N ASN A 39 19.59 38.70 -16.95
CA ASN A 39 20.21 40.03 -17.15
C ASN A 39 19.50 41.20 -16.43
N GLN A 40 18.67 40.92 -15.41
CA GLN A 40 18.01 41.96 -14.64
C GLN A 40 18.82 42.32 -13.41
N LYS A 41 18.95 43.62 -13.12
CA LYS A 41 19.62 44.09 -11.89
C LYS A 41 18.84 43.79 -10.63
N THR A 42 17.53 43.71 -10.74
CA THR A 42 16.60 43.44 -9.63
C THR A 42 15.51 42.53 -10.10
N VAL A 43 15.19 41.52 -9.33
CA VAL A 43 14.11 40.57 -9.57
C VAL A 43 13.29 40.45 -8.29
N TYR A 44 11.98 40.53 -8.45
CA TYR A 44 11.03 40.36 -7.38
C TYR A 44 10.38 38.99 -7.47
N LEU A 45 10.37 38.24 -6.36
CA LEU A 45 9.68 36.98 -6.21
C LEU A 45 8.47 37.19 -5.30
N ARG A 46 7.34 36.64 -5.68
CA ARG A 46 6.15 36.61 -4.84
C ARG A 46 5.56 35.22 -4.88
N PHE A 47 5.40 34.61 -3.72
CA PHE A 47 4.67 33.36 -3.53
C PHE A 47 3.22 33.69 -3.27
N PHE A 48 2.33 33.06 -4.00
CA PHE A 48 0.91 33.32 -3.93
C PHE A 48 0.16 31.99 -3.83
N TRP A 49 -0.60 31.84 -2.76
CA TRP A 49 -1.46 30.70 -2.52
C TRP A 49 -2.91 31.12 -2.61
N ARG A 50 -3.70 30.38 -3.37
CA ARG A 50 -5.13 30.60 -3.47
C ARG A 50 -5.83 29.26 -3.41
N ASP A 51 -6.58 29.04 -2.33
CA ASP A 51 -7.41 27.86 -2.15
C ASP A 51 -8.68 28.19 -1.39
N ILE A 52 -9.67 27.29 -1.47
CA ILE A 52 -10.98 27.45 -0.84
C ILE A 52 -11.02 26.63 0.48
N PHE A 53 -10.23 25.55 0.62
CA PHE A 53 -10.36 24.61 1.73
C PHE A 53 -9.06 23.88 2.12
N SER A 54 -7.89 24.49 1.92
CA SER A 54 -6.63 23.87 2.37
C SER A 54 -6.19 24.38 3.75
N TRP A 55 -5.35 23.59 4.41
CA TRP A 55 -4.90 23.87 5.77
C TRP A 55 -3.75 24.89 5.79
N TYR A 56 -2.71 24.65 4.98
CA TYR A 56 -1.55 25.52 4.88
C TYR A 56 -0.67 25.14 3.69
N TRP A 57 0.17 26.06 3.28
CA TRP A 57 1.25 25.85 2.34
C TRP A 57 2.52 26.40 2.95
N MET A 58 3.59 25.59 2.98
CA MET A 58 4.90 25.99 3.47
C MET A 58 5.88 26.05 2.30
N VAL A 59 6.67 27.09 2.24
CA VAL A 59 7.77 27.27 1.29
C VAL A 59 9.02 27.52 2.08
N ASP A 60 10.08 26.78 1.77
CA ASP A 60 11.35 26.80 2.47
C ASP A 60 12.50 26.64 1.48
N ASP A 61 13.74 26.88 1.91
CA ASP A 61 14.97 26.63 1.17
C ASP A 61 14.99 27.24 -0.26
N ILE A 62 14.62 28.52 -0.38
CA ILE A 62 14.57 29.21 -1.67
C ILE A 62 15.96 29.55 -2.15
N GLU A 63 16.37 28.97 -3.28
CA GLU A 63 17.66 29.22 -3.92
C GLU A 63 17.46 29.83 -5.31
N LEU A 64 18.31 30.78 -5.69
CA LEU A 64 18.39 31.35 -7.02
C LEU A 64 19.78 31.06 -7.60
N THR A 65 19.80 30.29 -8.66
CA THR A 65 21.06 29.86 -9.31
C THR A 65 21.07 30.24 -10.78
N GLU A 66 22.28 30.39 -11.34
CA GLU A 66 22.44 30.42 -12.78
C GLU A 66 22.33 28.99 -13.36
N PRO A 67 21.72 28.79 -14.54
CA PRO A 67 21.68 27.49 -15.16
C PRO A 67 23.08 27.04 -15.56
N PHE A 68 23.38 25.77 -15.32
CA PHE A 68 24.61 25.13 -15.79
C PHE A 68 24.72 25.19 -17.33
N ALA A 69 25.94 25.06 -17.86
CA ALA A 69 26.11 24.99 -19.30
C ALA A 69 25.51 23.69 -19.85
N HIS A 70 25.84 22.58 -19.24
CA HIS A 70 25.35 21.26 -19.61
C HIS A 70 24.62 20.64 -18.42
N ASP A 71 23.32 20.44 -18.56
CA ASP A 71 22.46 19.89 -17.52
C ASP A 71 21.27 19.18 -18.15
N LEU A 72 21.21 17.85 -18.03
CA LEU A 72 20.11 17.01 -18.48
C LEU A 72 19.32 16.52 -17.26
N ALA A 73 18.06 16.77 -17.21
CA ALA A 73 17.16 16.32 -16.15
C ALA A 73 16.25 15.18 -16.60
N LEU A 74 16.15 14.10 -15.82
CA LEU A 74 15.10 13.10 -15.98
C LEU A 74 13.80 13.61 -15.36
N GLU A 75 12.69 13.61 -16.14
CA GLU A 75 11.43 14.18 -15.68
C GLU A 75 10.41 13.12 -15.24
N LYS A 76 10.11 12.17 -16.12
CA LYS A 76 9.05 11.17 -15.85
C LYS A 76 9.15 9.95 -16.75
N VAL A 77 8.55 8.86 -16.30
CA VAL A 77 8.24 7.68 -17.14
C VAL A 77 7.07 8.02 -18.06
N THR A 78 7.16 7.66 -19.34
CA THR A 78 6.12 7.96 -20.35
C THR A 78 5.42 6.71 -20.87
N SER A 79 6.04 5.54 -20.74
CA SER A 79 5.50 4.27 -21.25
C SER A 79 4.47 3.63 -20.33
N HIS A 80 4.61 3.83 -19.03
CA HIS A 80 3.81 3.17 -18.00
C HIS A 80 3.32 4.19 -16.96
N GLN A 81 2.23 3.82 -16.30
CA GLN A 81 1.73 4.56 -15.15
C GLN A 81 2.31 3.98 -13.85
N GLU A 82 2.20 4.71 -12.77
CA GLU A 82 2.60 4.20 -11.46
C GLU A 82 1.82 2.94 -11.09
N THR A 83 0.53 2.88 -11.45
CA THR A 83 -0.36 1.77 -11.10
C THR A 83 -1.22 1.30 -12.28
N GLY A 84 -1.70 0.07 -12.24
CA GLY A 84 -2.68 -0.44 -13.20
C GLY A 84 -2.10 -0.94 -14.52
N ASN A 85 -0.80 -1.23 -14.58
CA ASN A 85 -0.13 -1.68 -15.80
C ASN A 85 -0.50 -3.12 -16.17
N THR A 86 -0.59 -3.39 -17.46
CA THR A 86 -0.59 -4.73 -18.04
C THR A 86 0.78 -5.00 -18.62
N PHE A 87 1.61 -5.73 -17.91
CA PHE A 87 2.97 -6.05 -18.35
C PHE A 87 2.98 -7.15 -19.40
N THR A 88 3.90 -7.03 -20.37
CA THR A 88 4.08 -7.98 -21.48
C THR A 88 5.50 -8.54 -21.51
N LYS A 89 5.74 -9.53 -22.40
CA LYS A 89 7.09 -10.10 -22.59
C LYS A 89 8.03 -9.22 -23.40
N GLU A 90 7.49 -8.23 -24.08
CA GLU A 90 8.22 -7.32 -24.95
C GLU A 90 7.88 -5.86 -24.61
N ASP A 91 7.87 -5.54 -23.33
CA ASP A 91 7.61 -4.17 -22.87
C ASP A 91 8.80 -3.26 -23.20
N VAL A 92 8.47 -2.04 -23.64
CA VAL A 92 9.44 -1.00 -23.91
C VAL A 92 9.27 0.10 -22.87
N LEU A 93 10.21 0.17 -21.94
CA LEU A 93 10.28 1.28 -21.00
C LEU A 93 10.69 2.54 -21.73
N LYS A 94 10.03 3.66 -21.40
CA LYS A 94 10.35 4.98 -21.93
C LYS A 94 10.40 6.00 -20.82
N VAL A 95 11.37 6.91 -20.92
CA VAL A 95 11.54 8.00 -19.96
C VAL A 95 11.77 9.30 -20.71
N LYS A 96 11.18 10.35 -20.22
CA LYS A 96 11.39 11.70 -20.73
C LYS A 96 12.54 12.35 -19.97
N LEU A 97 13.46 12.94 -20.72
CA LEU A 97 14.47 13.86 -20.20
C LEU A 97 14.30 15.24 -20.83
N LYS A 98 14.90 16.24 -20.23
CA LYS A 98 14.91 17.61 -20.69
C LYS A 98 16.31 18.20 -20.58
N ASN A 99 16.74 18.95 -21.58
CA ASN A 99 17.94 19.78 -21.47
C ASN A 99 17.59 21.08 -20.73
N VAL A 100 17.92 21.15 -19.45
CA VAL A 100 17.71 22.31 -18.59
C VAL A 100 18.92 23.24 -18.55
N GLY A 101 20.04 22.81 -19.18
CA GLY A 101 21.25 23.61 -19.35
C GLY A 101 21.08 24.81 -20.26
N SER A 102 22.08 25.66 -20.33
CA SER A 102 22.11 26.86 -21.18
C SER A 102 22.67 26.59 -22.57
N GLN A 103 23.34 25.46 -22.78
CA GLN A 103 23.92 25.01 -24.06
C GLN A 103 23.16 23.81 -24.62
N PRO A 104 23.16 23.59 -25.95
CA PRO A 104 22.66 22.35 -26.53
C PRO A 104 23.57 21.17 -26.14
N VAL A 105 22.97 19.99 -26.06
CA VAL A 105 23.70 18.71 -25.90
C VAL A 105 23.90 18.13 -27.29
N ASP A 106 25.14 18.08 -27.74
CA ASP A 106 25.57 17.66 -29.08
C ASP A 106 26.50 16.44 -29.11
N GLU A 107 26.69 15.80 -27.95
CA GLU A 107 27.47 14.57 -27.81
C GLU A 107 26.58 13.41 -27.37
N ASP A 108 26.91 12.22 -27.86
CA ASP A 108 26.22 11.00 -27.52
C ASP A 108 26.38 10.66 -26.04
N PHE A 109 25.32 10.15 -25.44
CA PHE A 109 25.33 9.71 -24.06
C PHE A 109 24.44 8.49 -23.86
N THR A 110 24.49 7.89 -22.68
CA THR A 110 23.64 6.73 -22.36
C THR A 110 22.71 7.02 -21.20
N VAL A 111 21.55 6.38 -21.22
CA VAL A 111 20.63 6.31 -20.11
C VAL A 111 20.48 4.85 -19.70
N THR A 112 20.52 4.57 -18.41
CA THR A 112 20.36 3.21 -17.87
C THR A 112 19.08 3.10 -17.10
N ALA A 113 18.44 1.92 -17.14
CA ALA A 113 17.32 1.55 -16.29
C ALA A 113 17.71 0.30 -15.50
N SER A 114 17.80 0.42 -14.17
CA SER A 114 18.10 -0.69 -13.26
C SER A 114 16.82 -1.16 -12.60
N LEU A 115 16.43 -2.40 -12.86
CA LEU A 115 15.23 -3.02 -12.30
C LEU A 115 15.59 -3.76 -11.00
N ASN A 116 14.68 -3.82 -10.06
CA ASN A 116 14.87 -4.45 -8.75
C ASN A 116 15.27 -5.94 -8.78
N ASN A 117 15.05 -6.62 -9.89
CA ASN A 117 15.54 -8.01 -10.12
C ASN A 117 17.03 -8.11 -10.50
N GLY A 118 17.75 -6.97 -10.50
CA GLY A 118 19.15 -6.90 -10.90
C GLY A 118 19.38 -6.76 -12.41
N GLN A 119 18.33 -6.74 -13.22
CA GLN A 119 18.42 -6.50 -14.65
C GLN A 119 18.74 -5.03 -14.92
N LYS A 120 19.66 -4.77 -15.83
CA LYS A 120 20.03 -3.42 -16.28
C LYS A 120 19.82 -3.30 -17.78
N LEU A 121 19.06 -2.32 -18.19
CA LEU A 121 18.86 -1.92 -19.58
C LEU A 121 19.66 -0.67 -19.86
N THR A 122 20.16 -0.53 -21.08
CA THR A 122 20.90 0.66 -21.51
C THR A 122 20.33 1.13 -22.85
N ALA A 123 20.06 2.42 -22.94
CA ALA A 123 19.69 3.11 -24.16
C ALA A 123 20.77 4.14 -24.52
N THR A 124 21.18 4.19 -25.77
CA THR A 124 22.10 5.22 -26.28
C THR A 124 21.29 6.33 -26.93
N VAL A 125 21.58 7.56 -26.57
CA VAL A 125 21.03 8.75 -27.22
C VAL A 125 22.11 9.33 -28.17
N THR A 126 21.76 9.39 -29.44
CA THR A 126 22.69 9.88 -30.51
C THR A 126 22.47 11.37 -30.71
N ALA A 127 22.94 12.17 -29.76
CA ALA A 127 22.81 13.63 -29.80
C ALA A 127 23.81 14.27 -30.79
N SER A 128 24.88 13.61 -31.18
CA SER A 128 25.79 14.07 -32.19
C SER A 128 25.15 14.22 -33.57
N GLY A 129 24.10 13.43 -33.87
CA GLY A 129 23.33 13.53 -35.10
C GLY A 129 22.15 14.52 -35.02
N HIS A 130 21.58 14.69 -33.85
CA HIS A 130 20.43 15.58 -33.54
C HIS A 130 20.64 16.19 -32.18
N PRO A 131 21.32 17.35 -32.09
CA PRO A 131 21.56 18.01 -30.83
C PRO A 131 20.24 18.33 -30.09
N ILE A 132 20.22 18.06 -28.79
CA ILE A 132 19.07 18.40 -27.94
C ILE A 132 19.21 19.87 -27.53
N ALA A 133 18.34 20.70 -28.08
CA ALA A 133 18.38 22.14 -27.85
C ALA A 133 18.04 22.49 -26.40
N LYS A 134 18.40 23.73 -26.00
CA LYS A 134 18.00 24.26 -24.69
C LYS A 134 16.49 24.19 -24.49
N GLN A 135 16.06 23.65 -23.33
CA GLN A 135 14.67 23.46 -22.94
C GLN A 135 13.92 22.40 -23.76
N GLU A 136 14.60 21.71 -24.65
CA GLU A 136 14.01 20.63 -25.42
C GLU A 136 13.82 19.38 -24.55
N GLU A 137 12.66 18.74 -24.73
CA GLU A 137 12.32 17.46 -24.16
C GLU A 137 12.66 16.33 -25.13
N TYR A 138 13.23 15.26 -24.65
CA TYR A 138 13.60 14.10 -25.45
C TYR A 138 13.09 12.81 -24.79
N GLU A 139 12.45 11.93 -25.57
CA GLU A 139 11.99 10.63 -25.08
C GLU A 139 13.03 9.54 -25.38
N VAL A 140 13.52 8.89 -24.34
CA VAL A 140 14.44 7.76 -24.42
C VAL A 140 13.65 6.47 -24.32
N ALA A 141 13.76 5.59 -25.33
CA ALA A 141 13.20 4.25 -25.33
C ALA A 141 14.29 3.20 -25.05
N PHE A 142 14.00 2.27 -24.15
CA PHE A 142 14.90 1.18 -23.83
C PHE A 142 14.63 -0.05 -24.71
N PRO A 143 15.58 -1.00 -24.81
CA PRO A 143 15.32 -2.29 -25.43
C PRO A 143 14.13 -3.01 -24.80
N ALA A 144 13.36 -3.73 -25.61
CA ALA A 144 12.24 -4.53 -25.15
C ALA A 144 12.67 -5.55 -24.08
N THR A 145 11.86 -5.71 -23.04
CA THR A 145 12.16 -6.58 -21.91
C THR A 145 10.90 -7.26 -21.38
N ASP A 146 11.05 -8.44 -20.75
CA ASP A 146 9.95 -9.17 -20.14
C ASP A 146 9.63 -8.61 -18.74
N LEU A 147 8.48 -7.95 -18.62
CA LEU A 147 7.96 -7.47 -17.35
C LEU A 147 6.82 -8.33 -16.78
N THR A 148 6.56 -9.52 -17.32
CA THR A 148 5.47 -10.39 -16.84
C THR A 148 5.78 -11.13 -15.56
N GLN A 149 7.01 -11.06 -15.06
CA GLN A 149 7.48 -11.92 -13.97
C GLN A 149 7.17 -11.40 -12.56
N MET A 150 6.85 -10.11 -12.43
CA MET A 150 6.68 -9.46 -11.13
C MET A 150 5.40 -8.61 -11.10
N GLY A 151 4.79 -8.51 -9.92
CA GLY A 151 3.65 -7.61 -9.69
C GLY A 151 4.04 -6.15 -9.50
N SER A 152 5.31 -5.88 -9.21
CA SER A 152 5.84 -4.53 -9.08
C SER A 152 7.29 -4.45 -9.50
N TYR A 153 7.65 -3.34 -10.13
CA TYR A 153 9.01 -3.01 -10.54
C TYR A 153 9.42 -1.69 -9.92
N LYS A 154 10.49 -1.71 -9.13
CA LYS A 154 11.23 -0.51 -8.72
C LYS A 154 12.31 -0.29 -9.77
N ILE A 155 12.27 0.83 -10.43
CA ILE A 155 13.19 1.14 -11.52
C ILE A 155 13.93 2.42 -11.18
N GLU A 156 15.25 2.38 -11.30
CA GLU A 156 16.11 3.55 -11.22
C GLU A 156 16.65 3.85 -12.61
N PHE A 157 16.24 4.97 -13.17
CA PHE A 157 16.79 5.52 -14.40
C PHE A 157 17.95 6.46 -14.07
N ALA A 158 19.02 6.40 -14.84
CA ALA A 158 20.17 7.27 -14.62
C ALA A 158 20.81 7.71 -15.93
N ILE A 159 21.02 9.01 -16.11
CA ILE A 159 21.78 9.61 -17.21
C ILE A 159 23.27 9.39 -16.95
N GLN A 160 23.99 9.02 -18.02
CA GLN A 160 25.44 8.91 -18.05
C GLN A 160 25.96 9.87 -19.14
N TYR A 161 26.05 11.14 -18.81
CA TYR A 161 26.57 12.20 -19.67
C TYR A 161 27.77 12.86 -18.98
N PRO A 162 29.03 12.65 -19.46
CA PRO A 162 30.23 13.10 -18.74
C PRO A 162 30.37 14.61 -18.57
N LYS A 163 29.68 15.40 -19.41
CA LYS A 163 29.70 16.86 -19.31
C LYS A 163 28.58 17.43 -18.43
N ASP A 164 27.69 16.57 -17.94
CA ASP A 164 26.62 17.02 -17.06
C ASP A 164 27.20 17.59 -15.75
N GLU A 165 26.86 18.84 -15.46
CA GLU A 165 27.39 19.59 -14.33
C GLU A 165 26.54 19.41 -13.07
N ARG A 166 25.36 18.71 -13.20
CA ARG A 166 24.42 18.56 -12.10
C ARG A 166 23.90 17.15 -11.96
N SER A 167 24.52 16.36 -11.15
CA SER A 167 24.15 14.95 -10.96
C SER A 167 22.85 14.70 -10.16
N SER A 168 22.30 15.71 -9.47
CA SER A 168 21.16 15.54 -8.58
C SER A 168 19.82 15.27 -9.31
N ASN A 169 19.70 15.72 -10.58
CA ASN A 169 18.52 15.51 -11.43
C ASN A 169 18.75 14.45 -12.53
N ASN A 170 19.90 13.78 -12.52
CA ASN A 170 20.27 12.71 -13.45
C ASN A 170 19.65 11.36 -13.08
N VAL A 171 18.98 11.24 -11.94
CA VAL A 171 18.39 10.00 -11.45
C VAL A 171 16.89 10.18 -11.25
N LEU A 172 16.11 9.29 -11.85
CA LEU A 172 14.67 9.19 -11.64
C LEU A 172 14.34 7.81 -11.08
N LYS A 173 13.61 7.76 -9.97
CA LYS A 173 13.10 6.52 -9.39
C LYS A 173 11.61 6.40 -9.68
N ALA A 174 11.19 5.25 -10.16
CA ALA A 174 9.79 4.95 -10.43
C ALA A 174 9.41 3.58 -9.85
N ASN A 175 8.16 3.48 -9.36
CA ASN A 175 7.55 2.22 -8.98
C ASN A 175 6.39 1.96 -9.93
N LEU A 176 6.45 0.84 -10.65
CA LEU A 176 5.39 0.44 -11.57
C LEU A 176 4.69 -0.79 -11.02
N PHE A 177 3.37 -0.71 -10.87
CA PHE A 177 2.55 -1.80 -10.34
C PHE A 177 1.68 -2.41 -11.44
N ALA A 178 1.65 -3.75 -11.49
CA ALA A 178 0.69 -4.47 -12.30
C ALA A 178 -0.73 -4.23 -11.80
N ALA A 179 -1.72 -4.29 -12.69
CA ALA A 179 -3.12 -4.24 -12.32
C ALA A 179 -3.49 -5.42 -11.42
N ARG A 180 -3.08 -6.64 -11.80
CA ARG A 180 -3.32 -7.86 -11.02
C ARG A 180 -2.38 -8.99 -11.44
N MET A 181 -1.86 -9.70 -10.44
CA MET A 181 -1.18 -11.00 -10.58
C MET A 181 -1.68 -11.95 -9.49
N ASN A 182 -1.51 -13.24 -9.68
CA ASN A 182 -1.82 -14.25 -8.68
C ASN A 182 -0.57 -15.08 -8.36
N LEU A 183 -0.47 -15.61 -7.15
CA LEU A 183 0.51 -16.64 -6.85
C LEU A 183 0.29 -17.84 -7.78
N GLY A 184 1.33 -18.21 -8.50
CA GLY A 184 1.32 -19.33 -9.43
C GLY A 184 1.84 -20.62 -8.79
N LYS A 185 2.41 -21.48 -9.65
CA LYS A 185 3.05 -22.73 -9.23
C LYS A 185 4.28 -22.45 -8.37
N LEU A 186 4.48 -23.27 -7.34
CA LEU A 186 5.69 -23.28 -6.53
C LEU A 186 6.92 -23.63 -7.40
N THR A 187 7.89 -22.74 -7.44
CA THR A 187 9.16 -22.93 -8.15
C THR A 187 10.31 -23.31 -7.21
N LYS A 188 10.26 -22.83 -5.96
CA LYS A 188 11.27 -23.13 -4.94
C LYS A 188 10.65 -23.10 -3.55
N PHE A 189 11.12 -23.99 -2.67
CA PHE A 189 10.80 -24.05 -1.25
C PHE A 189 12.08 -23.89 -0.43
N ASN A 190 12.05 -23.02 0.58
CA ASN A 190 13.15 -22.81 1.51
C ASN A 190 12.64 -22.98 2.96
N LYS A 191 13.24 -23.87 3.72
CA LYS A 191 13.06 -23.91 5.18
C LYS A 191 14.07 -22.94 5.81
N ILE A 192 13.57 -21.82 6.32
CA ILE A 192 14.41 -20.77 6.95
C ILE A 192 14.75 -21.16 8.39
N SER A 193 13.74 -21.64 9.13
CA SER A 193 13.92 -22.15 10.51
C SER A 193 12.92 -23.28 10.80
N ASN A 194 12.79 -23.68 12.05
CA ASN A 194 11.76 -24.64 12.45
C ASN A 194 10.35 -24.04 12.50
N THR A 195 10.23 -22.72 12.43
CA THR A 195 8.96 -21.98 12.51
C THR A 195 8.72 -21.06 11.33
N GLU A 196 9.68 -20.98 10.38
CA GLU A 196 9.62 -20.07 9.24
C GLU A 196 9.97 -20.79 7.95
N TYR A 197 9.10 -20.65 6.95
CA TYR A 197 9.18 -21.33 5.66
C TYR A 197 8.86 -20.34 4.55
N GLU A 198 9.59 -20.41 3.43
CA GLU A 198 9.42 -19.54 2.28
C GLU A 198 9.07 -20.35 1.02
N PHE A 199 8.10 -19.88 0.29
CA PHE A 199 7.61 -20.43 -0.96
C PHE A 199 7.80 -19.38 -2.06
N VAL A 200 8.38 -19.80 -3.19
CA VAL A 200 8.69 -18.91 -4.32
C VAL A 200 7.83 -19.27 -5.51
N SER A 201 7.21 -18.27 -6.13
CA SER A 201 6.45 -18.39 -7.38
C SER A 201 6.91 -17.27 -8.33
N GLY A 202 7.75 -17.63 -9.30
CA GLY A 202 8.43 -16.62 -10.12
C GLY A 202 9.35 -15.74 -9.27
N TYR A 203 9.14 -14.43 -9.28
CA TYR A 203 9.85 -13.49 -8.40
C TYR A 203 9.14 -13.25 -7.07
N ALA A 204 7.85 -13.52 -6.99
CA ALA A 204 7.10 -13.38 -5.76
C ALA A 204 7.53 -14.43 -4.74
N LYS A 205 7.66 -14.00 -3.49
CA LYS A 205 7.96 -14.86 -2.35
C LYS A 205 6.87 -14.71 -1.31
N VAL A 206 6.52 -15.80 -0.67
CA VAL A 206 5.57 -15.78 0.45
C VAL A 206 6.13 -16.60 1.60
N LYS A 207 6.11 -16.04 2.81
CA LYS A 207 6.50 -16.72 4.04
C LYS A 207 5.28 -17.23 4.78
N LEU A 208 5.42 -18.41 5.36
CA LEU A 208 4.59 -18.95 6.43
C LEU A 208 5.42 -18.96 7.71
N MET A 209 4.97 -18.24 8.73
CA MET A 209 5.69 -18.08 10.00
C MET A 209 4.77 -18.47 11.17
N PHE A 210 5.20 -19.38 12.03
CA PHE A 210 4.44 -19.77 13.22
C PHE A 210 4.95 -19.00 14.45
N TYR A 211 4.04 -18.31 15.12
CA TYR A 211 4.29 -17.54 16.33
C TYR A 211 3.94 -18.34 17.60
N ARG A 212 2.85 -19.08 17.54
CA ARG A 212 2.38 -20.04 18.53
C ARG A 212 1.82 -21.26 17.81
N ASP A 213 1.38 -22.26 18.54
CA ASP A 213 0.77 -23.48 17.96
C ASP A 213 -0.59 -23.18 17.28
N ASP A 214 -1.19 -22.02 17.59
CA ASP A 214 -2.49 -21.53 17.13
C ASP A 214 -2.42 -20.19 16.36
N ILE A 215 -1.21 -19.61 16.23
CA ILE A 215 -1.01 -18.33 15.52
C ILE A 215 0.06 -18.49 14.44
N PHE A 216 -0.30 -18.18 13.19
CA PHE A 216 0.67 -18.10 12.11
C PHE A 216 0.46 -16.85 11.25
N ARG A 217 1.49 -16.48 10.50
CA ARG A 217 1.52 -15.32 9.61
C ARG A 217 1.80 -15.78 8.19
N ILE A 218 1.07 -15.19 7.22
CA ILE A 218 1.35 -15.28 5.79
C ILE A 218 1.81 -13.91 5.35
N TRP A 219 3.01 -13.83 4.78
CA TRP A 219 3.65 -12.56 4.40
C TRP A 219 4.18 -12.64 2.99
N LEU A 220 3.59 -11.87 2.07
CA LEU A 220 3.92 -11.81 0.64
C LEU A 220 4.89 -10.67 0.36
N ALA A 221 5.93 -10.98 -0.39
CA ALA A 221 6.82 -10.05 -1.05
C ALA A 221 6.66 -10.20 -2.58
N PRO A 222 5.88 -9.36 -3.26
CA PRO A 222 5.59 -9.49 -4.69
C PRO A 222 6.81 -9.28 -5.57
N ASP A 223 7.80 -8.52 -5.11
CA ASP A 223 9.09 -8.22 -5.75
C ASP A 223 10.26 -9.03 -5.15
N GLY A 224 9.97 -9.99 -4.27
CA GLY A 224 10.97 -10.78 -3.57
C GLY A 224 11.59 -10.12 -2.34
N GLU A 225 11.20 -8.87 -1.99
CA GLU A 225 11.66 -8.14 -0.81
C GLU A 225 10.54 -8.00 0.23
N TYR A 226 10.80 -8.47 1.45
CA TYR A 226 9.83 -8.37 2.54
C TYR A 226 9.86 -6.98 3.16
N THR A 227 8.71 -6.30 3.15
CA THR A 227 8.52 -4.99 3.78
C THR A 227 7.23 -5.04 4.60
N ASN A 228 7.31 -4.67 5.87
CA ASN A 228 6.13 -4.60 6.74
C ASN A 228 5.23 -3.42 6.28
N PRO A 229 3.99 -3.66 5.81
CA PRO A 229 3.10 -2.60 5.35
C PRO A 229 2.76 -1.58 6.43
N ALA A 230 2.61 -2.03 7.68
CA ALA A 230 2.25 -1.18 8.81
C ALA A 230 3.45 -0.57 9.55
N ALA A 231 4.68 -0.74 9.05
CA ALA A 231 5.91 -0.23 9.65
C ALA A 231 6.03 -0.51 11.17
N ASN A 232 5.60 -1.70 11.63
CA ASN A 232 5.58 -2.14 13.03
C ASN A 232 4.68 -1.31 13.97
N SER A 233 3.74 -0.52 13.43
CA SER A 233 2.93 0.36 14.25
C SER A 233 1.71 -0.33 14.90
N ILE A 234 1.22 -1.44 14.34
CA ILE A 234 0.04 -2.15 14.85
C ILE A 234 0.43 -3.33 15.73
N VAL A 235 1.37 -4.14 15.25
CA VAL A 235 1.83 -5.33 15.98
C VAL A 235 2.84 -4.91 17.04
N VAL A 236 2.54 -5.20 18.31
CA VAL A 236 3.39 -4.84 19.45
C VAL A 236 4.22 -6.01 19.95
N ASP A 237 3.85 -7.25 19.65
CA ASP A 237 4.60 -8.46 20.00
C ASP A 237 4.80 -9.37 18.80
N TYR A 238 5.99 -9.29 18.19
CA TYR A 238 6.43 -10.22 17.16
C TYR A 238 7.14 -11.47 17.74
N GLY A 239 7.10 -11.66 19.06
CA GLY A 239 7.82 -12.73 19.73
C GLY A 239 7.27 -14.11 19.39
N VAL A 240 8.13 -14.97 18.84
CA VAL A 240 7.82 -16.39 18.63
C VAL A 240 7.84 -17.12 19.97
N LYS A 241 6.72 -17.73 20.34
CA LYS A 241 6.56 -18.48 21.60
C LYS A 241 7.00 -19.97 21.46
N ASN A 242 8.04 -20.22 20.64
CA ASN A 242 8.63 -21.54 20.39
C ASN A 242 7.60 -22.65 20.04
N PRO A 243 6.75 -22.45 19.03
CA PRO A 243 5.80 -23.47 18.62
C PRO A 243 6.54 -24.71 18.11
N ARG A 244 5.95 -25.88 18.36
CA ARG A 244 6.49 -27.15 17.84
C ARG A 244 5.83 -27.44 16.50
N VAL A 245 6.53 -27.16 15.41
CA VAL A 245 6.04 -27.38 14.07
C VAL A 245 6.72 -28.60 13.45
N SER A 246 5.96 -29.61 13.06
CA SER A 246 6.44 -30.69 12.20
C SER A 246 6.02 -30.44 10.76
N MET A 247 6.91 -30.69 9.81
CA MET A 247 6.66 -30.51 8.38
C MET A 247 6.74 -31.85 7.65
N ALA A 248 5.82 -32.08 6.72
CA ALA A 248 5.87 -33.21 5.79
C ALA A 248 5.54 -32.75 4.37
N ASP A 249 6.22 -33.32 3.39
CA ASP A 249 5.88 -33.17 1.96
C ASP A 249 4.93 -34.31 1.56
N ASN A 250 3.71 -33.95 1.14
CA ASN A 250 2.67 -34.90 0.73
C ASN A 250 2.45 -34.88 -0.82
N GLY A 251 3.47 -34.51 -1.57
CA GLY A 251 3.39 -34.44 -3.04
C GLY A 251 2.73 -33.16 -3.53
N SER A 252 1.42 -33.05 -3.52
CA SER A 252 0.69 -31.87 -3.98
C SER A 252 0.71 -30.69 -2.99
N TYR A 253 1.01 -30.92 -1.72
CA TYR A 253 1.10 -29.88 -0.69
C TYR A 253 2.14 -30.18 0.38
N TYR A 254 2.64 -29.14 1.03
CA TYR A 254 3.35 -29.25 2.29
C TYR A 254 2.35 -29.20 3.46
N LYS A 255 2.56 -30.09 4.42
CA LYS A 255 1.77 -30.16 5.66
C LYS A 255 2.62 -29.69 6.84
N PHE A 256 2.13 -28.69 7.55
CA PHE A 256 2.71 -28.16 8.78
C PHE A 256 1.76 -28.48 9.94
N THR A 257 2.24 -29.20 10.93
CA THR A 257 1.41 -29.66 12.05
C THR A 257 1.94 -29.07 13.36
N THR A 258 1.05 -28.42 14.10
CA THR A 258 1.26 -27.98 15.47
C THR A 258 0.43 -28.83 16.44
N SER A 259 0.44 -28.52 17.74
CA SER A 259 -0.44 -29.17 18.70
C SER A 259 -1.92 -28.77 18.56
N GLN A 260 -2.20 -27.66 17.88
CA GLN A 260 -3.54 -27.07 17.77
C GLN A 260 -4.16 -27.26 16.39
N CYS A 261 -3.41 -27.05 15.33
CA CYS A 261 -3.93 -27.06 13.95
C CYS A 261 -2.93 -27.65 12.96
N VAL A 262 -3.41 -27.84 11.74
CA VAL A 262 -2.60 -28.22 10.58
C VAL A 262 -2.75 -27.14 9.51
N VAL A 263 -1.63 -26.60 9.03
CA VAL A 263 -1.61 -25.72 7.88
C VAL A 263 -1.12 -26.50 6.66
N ARG A 264 -1.87 -26.42 5.56
CA ARG A 264 -1.46 -26.96 4.27
C ARG A 264 -1.08 -25.83 3.34
N VAL A 265 0.00 -26.01 2.60
CA VAL A 265 0.40 -25.12 1.51
C VAL A 265 0.44 -25.92 0.22
N TYR A 266 -0.57 -25.73 -0.63
CA TYR A 266 -0.66 -26.36 -1.94
C TYR A 266 0.42 -25.80 -2.87
N LYS A 267 0.87 -26.61 -3.83
CA LYS A 267 2.02 -26.27 -4.69
C LYS A 267 1.67 -25.74 -6.07
N ASN A 268 0.45 -25.98 -6.55
CA ASN A 268 0.05 -25.59 -7.89
C ASN A 268 -1.46 -25.28 -8.02
N PRO A 269 -1.86 -24.01 -7.96
CA PRO A 269 -1.07 -22.85 -7.54
C PRO A 269 -0.80 -22.85 -6.03
N ILE A 270 0.11 -21.96 -5.56
CA ILE A 270 0.33 -21.79 -4.12
C ILE A 270 -0.96 -21.24 -3.49
N ARG A 271 -1.52 -21.98 -2.53
CA ARG A 271 -2.69 -21.63 -1.74
C ARG A 271 -2.53 -22.14 -0.33
N PHE A 272 -3.16 -21.48 0.62
CA PHE A 272 -3.10 -21.81 2.04
C PHE A 272 -4.44 -22.34 2.53
N ALA A 273 -4.37 -23.33 3.44
CA ALA A 273 -5.54 -23.83 4.14
C ALA A 273 -5.16 -24.24 5.58
N MET A 274 -6.09 -24.08 6.51
CA MET A 274 -5.96 -24.53 7.88
C MET A 274 -7.00 -25.60 8.18
N TYR A 275 -6.57 -26.65 8.83
CA TYR A 275 -7.37 -27.79 9.23
C TYR A 275 -7.31 -27.97 10.75
N ASP A 276 -8.28 -28.70 11.29
CA ASP A 276 -8.20 -29.17 12.67
C ASP A 276 -6.92 -29.99 12.92
N LYS A 277 -6.56 -30.18 14.17
CA LYS A 277 -5.34 -30.91 14.58
C LYS A 277 -5.26 -32.34 14.03
N ASN A 278 -6.40 -32.94 13.67
CA ASN A 278 -6.47 -34.28 13.08
C ASN A 278 -6.37 -34.26 11.55
N ASN A 279 -6.22 -33.08 10.95
CA ASN A 279 -6.16 -32.87 9.50
C ASN A 279 -7.39 -33.37 8.75
N ARG A 280 -8.59 -33.27 9.35
CA ARG A 280 -9.86 -33.79 8.83
C ARG A 280 -10.85 -32.71 8.47
N ALA A 281 -11.12 -31.77 9.39
CA ALA A 281 -12.05 -30.70 9.18
C ALA A 281 -11.32 -29.44 8.68
N VAL A 282 -11.81 -28.88 7.57
CA VAL A 282 -11.35 -27.58 7.05
C VAL A 282 -11.87 -26.48 7.95
N ILE A 283 -10.99 -25.67 8.48
CA ILE A 283 -11.30 -24.49 9.28
C ILE A 283 -11.30 -23.24 8.41
N TYR A 284 -10.27 -23.10 7.58
CA TYR A 284 -10.04 -22.00 6.67
C TYR A 284 -9.41 -22.52 5.38
N GLU A 285 -9.76 -21.96 4.24
CA GLU A 285 -9.22 -22.39 2.96
C GLU A 285 -9.31 -21.29 1.90
N GLU A 286 -8.19 -21.02 1.24
CA GLU A 286 -8.18 -20.15 0.06
C GLU A 286 -8.87 -20.82 -1.13
N ALA A 287 -9.87 -20.14 -1.66
CA ALA A 287 -10.60 -20.57 -2.86
C ALA A 287 -9.81 -20.24 -4.13
N GLU A 288 -9.06 -19.17 -4.12
CA GLU A 288 -8.19 -18.71 -5.19
C GLU A 288 -6.78 -18.45 -4.63
N PRO A 289 -5.73 -18.55 -5.46
CA PRO A 289 -4.42 -18.11 -5.03
C PRO A 289 -4.44 -16.61 -4.73
N LEU A 290 -3.66 -16.22 -3.74
CA LEU A 290 -3.54 -14.82 -3.33
C LEU A 290 -3.23 -13.93 -4.54
N ALA A 291 -4.07 -12.92 -4.77
CA ALA A 291 -3.90 -11.93 -5.82
C ALA A 291 -3.18 -10.69 -5.27
N PHE A 292 -2.32 -10.10 -6.09
CA PHE A 292 -1.54 -8.90 -5.77
C PHE A 292 -1.32 -8.04 -7.02
N GLY A 293 -0.87 -6.81 -6.86
CA GLY A 293 -0.69 -5.82 -7.91
C GLY A 293 -1.16 -4.47 -7.42
N LEU A 294 -2.12 -3.84 -8.08
CA LEU A 294 -2.74 -2.60 -7.60
C LEU A 294 -3.41 -2.78 -6.22
N LYS A 295 -3.98 -3.96 -6.02
CA LYS A 295 -4.63 -4.37 -4.76
C LYS A 295 -4.16 -5.78 -4.39
N THR A 296 -4.18 -6.09 -3.11
CA THR A 296 -4.12 -7.48 -2.66
C THR A 296 -5.52 -7.98 -2.39
N THR A 297 -5.83 -9.17 -2.90
CA THR A 297 -7.12 -9.82 -2.67
C THR A 297 -6.89 -11.26 -2.23
N GLN A 298 -7.45 -11.61 -1.09
CA GLN A 298 -7.55 -12.98 -0.63
C GLN A 298 -8.99 -13.45 -0.81
N THR A 299 -9.17 -14.51 -1.59
CA THR A 299 -10.48 -15.13 -1.82
C THR A 299 -10.54 -16.44 -1.07
N MET A 300 -11.49 -16.55 -0.14
CA MET A 300 -11.62 -17.70 0.74
C MET A 300 -12.93 -18.44 0.51
N ARG A 301 -12.92 -19.74 0.79
CA ARG A 301 -14.13 -20.54 0.85
C ARG A 301 -14.93 -20.19 2.11
N ARG A 302 -16.21 -19.98 1.96
CA ARG A 302 -17.18 -19.75 3.01
C ARG A 302 -18.25 -20.84 3.00
N SER A 303 -18.60 -21.36 4.15
CA SER A 303 -19.77 -22.23 4.30
C SER A 303 -21.07 -21.40 4.46
N GLY A 304 -22.21 -21.99 4.14
CA GLY A 304 -23.50 -21.28 4.20
C GLY A 304 -23.96 -20.95 5.62
N ASP A 305 -23.42 -21.64 6.63
CA ASP A 305 -23.72 -21.50 8.06
C ASP A 305 -22.63 -20.74 8.83
N GLU A 306 -21.82 -19.94 8.13
CA GLU A 306 -20.69 -19.23 8.69
C GLU A 306 -21.04 -17.76 8.92
N ASP A 307 -20.90 -17.32 10.17
CA ASP A 307 -21.01 -15.91 10.57
C ASP A 307 -19.65 -15.27 10.79
N PHE A 308 -19.58 -13.97 10.54
CA PHE A 308 -18.37 -13.16 10.68
C PHE A 308 -18.60 -11.98 11.60
N TYR A 309 -17.63 -11.70 12.48
CA TYR A 309 -17.66 -10.63 13.45
C TYR A 309 -16.36 -9.87 13.47
N GLY A 310 -16.39 -8.58 13.79
CA GLY A 310 -15.20 -7.73 13.85
C GLY A 310 -15.30 -6.54 12.93
N CYS A 311 -14.27 -6.30 12.12
CA CYS A 311 -14.16 -5.16 11.18
C CYS A 311 -14.15 -3.79 11.86
N GLY A 312 -13.95 -3.72 13.19
CA GLY A 312 -13.96 -2.50 13.96
C GLY A 312 -15.36 -1.98 14.28
N MET A 313 -15.47 -0.69 14.51
CA MET A 313 -16.75 -0.02 14.77
C MET A 313 -17.43 0.31 13.45
N GLN A 314 -18.29 -0.59 13.01
CA GLN A 314 -19.12 -0.43 11.82
C GLN A 314 -20.56 -0.13 12.24
N GLN A 315 -21.23 0.72 11.50
CA GLN A 315 -22.63 1.02 11.78
C GLN A 315 -23.56 -0.05 11.17
N GLY A 316 -24.62 -0.37 11.88
CA GLY A 316 -25.77 -1.12 11.36
C GLY A 316 -25.62 -2.64 11.30
N ASN A 317 -24.42 -3.23 11.40
CA ASN A 317 -24.23 -4.67 11.28
C ASN A 317 -23.53 -5.27 12.49
N PHE A 318 -24.16 -6.28 13.09
CA PHE A 318 -23.53 -7.08 14.15
C PHE A 318 -22.82 -8.32 13.56
N SER A 319 -23.44 -9.01 12.60
CA SER A 319 -22.85 -10.08 11.80
C SER A 319 -22.70 -9.67 10.34
N TYR A 320 -21.60 -10.08 9.72
CA TYR A 320 -21.32 -9.80 8.30
C TYR A 320 -21.62 -10.99 7.38
N ALA A 321 -22.29 -12.04 7.85
CA ALA A 321 -22.73 -13.13 6.98
C ALA A 321 -23.60 -12.59 5.83
N GLY A 322 -23.17 -12.78 4.59
CA GLY A 322 -23.87 -12.27 3.40
C GLY A 322 -23.81 -10.74 3.22
N LYS A 323 -22.87 -10.05 3.86
CA LYS A 323 -22.72 -8.59 3.84
C LYS A 323 -21.29 -8.16 3.50
N GLU A 324 -21.09 -6.86 3.46
CA GLU A 324 -19.79 -6.21 3.19
C GLU A 324 -19.41 -5.27 4.34
N ALA A 325 -18.11 -4.99 4.45
CA ALA A 325 -17.57 -4.03 5.40
C ALA A 325 -16.41 -3.26 4.75
N ASP A 326 -16.46 -1.94 4.81
CA ASP A 326 -15.35 -1.09 4.41
C ASP A 326 -14.35 -0.92 5.55
N ILE A 327 -13.10 -1.20 5.26
CA ILE A 327 -11.98 -1.04 6.19
C ILE A 327 -11.26 0.25 5.82
N GLU A 328 -11.99 1.34 5.99
CA GLU A 328 -11.51 2.69 5.71
C GLU A 328 -12.19 3.68 6.65
N VAL A 329 -11.43 4.67 7.10
CA VAL A 329 -12.02 5.80 7.84
C VAL A 329 -12.70 6.71 6.83
N THR A 330 -14.01 6.67 6.80
CA THR A 330 -14.82 7.47 5.90
C THR A 330 -15.54 8.56 6.70
N GLY A 331 -15.09 9.76 6.63
CA GLY A 331 -15.64 11.03 7.10
C GLY A 331 -16.68 11.07 8.25
N TRP A 332 -17.54 12.09 8.19
CA TRP A 332 -18.42 12.52 9.30
C TRP A 332 -19.92 12.19 9.08
N ASP A 333 -20.28 11.49 8.01
CA ASP A 333 -21.67 11.24 7.65
C ASP A 333 -22.25 9.99 8.31
N GLU A 334 -23.58 9.88 8.35
CA GLU A 334 -24.31 8.96 9.22
C GLU A 334 -24.06 7.45 8.98
N ASP A 335 -23.61 7.05 7.78
CA ASP A 335 -23.39 5.64 7.42
C ASP A 335 -21.89 5.24 7.38
N GLN A 336 -21.02 5.98 8.09
CA GLN A 336 -19.59 5.83 7.91
C GLN A 336 -18.88 5.19 9.10
N SER A 337 -17.80 4.44 8.80
CA SER A 337 -16.97 3.81 9.81
C SER A 337 -15.93 4.79 10.34
N SER A 338 -16.02 5.15 11.61
CA SER A 338 -15.03 6.02 12.26
C SER A 338 -13.80 5.28 12.75
N ASN A 339 -13.93 4.00 13.08
CA ASN A 339 -12.86 3.17 13.64
C ASN A 339 -12.87 1.77 13.01
N PRO A 340 -12.57 1.63 11.72
CA PRO A 340 -12.45 0.33 11.07
C PRO A 340 -11.23 -0.41 11.61
N ALA A 341 -11.32 -1.74 11.68
CA ALA A 341 -10.20 -2.59 12.03
C ALA A 341 -10.05 -3.71 11.00
N PRO A 342 -8.87 -3.95 10.46
CA PRO A 342 -8.61 -5.01 9.49
C PRO A 342 -8.52 -6.39 10.16
N PHE A 343 -9.45 -6.67 11.07
CA PHE A 343 -9.55 -7.89 11.86
C PHE A 343 -10.98 -8.40 11.86
N TYR A 344 -11.16 -9.68 11.60
CA TYR A 344 -12.44 -10.37 11.74
C TYR A 344 -12.25 -11.77 12.29
N MET A 345 -13.34 -12.32 12.82
CA MET A 345 -13.43 -13.67 13.38
C MET A 345 -14.59 -14.41 12.71
N SER A 346 -14.40 -15.71 12.49
CA SER A 346 -15.41 -16.63 11.95
C SER A 346 -15.91 -17.60 13.02
N THR A 347 -17.19 -17.95 12.96
CA THR A 347 -17.78 -19.03 13.76
C THR A 347 -17.20 -20.40 13.46
N LYS A 348 -16.37 -20.54 12.43
CA LYS A 348 -15.62 -21.79 12.15
C LYS A 348 -14.35 -21.92 13.00
N GLY A 349 -14.09 -20.98 13.91
CA GLY A 349 -12.97 -21.04 14.86
C GLY A 349 -11.66 -20.51 14.28
N TYR A 350 -11.73 -19.51 13.40
CA TYR A 350 -10.55 -18.78 12.96
C TYR A 350 -10.76 -17.28 12.98
N GLY A 351 -9.66 -16.56 13.09
CA GLY A 351 -9.61 -15.11 12.91
C GLY A 351 -8.52 -14.72 11.94
N VAL A 352 -8.69 -13.60 11.26
CA VAL A 352 -7.70 -13.03 10.36
C VAL A 352 -7.49 -11.56 10.67
N PHE A 353 -6.25 -11.17 10.86
CA PHE A 353 -5.82 -9.79 11.03
C PHE A 353 -4.87 -9.40 9.90
N ARG A 354 -5.22 -8.38 9.13
CA ARG A 354 -4.34 -7.77 8.13
C ARG A 354 -3.49 -6.70 8.79
N ASN A 355 -2.16 -6.90 8.75
CA ASN A 355 -1.20 -5.96 9.33
C ASN A 355 -0.93 -4.80 8.35
N THR A 356 -1.91 -3.91 8.20
CA THR A 356 -1.87 -2.80 7.25
C THR A 356 -2.69 -1.61 7.71
N PHE A 357 -2.34 -0.41 7.23
CA PHE A 357 -3.14 0.80 7.29
C PHE A 357 -3.81 1.14 5.96
N ALA A 358 -3.55 0.36 4.90
CA ALA A 358 -4.15 0.60 3.60
C ALA A 358 -5.67 0.40 3.67
N PRO A 359 -6.46 1.26 3.01
CA PRO A 359 -7.90 1.06 2.88
C PRO A 359 -8.23 -0.31 2.30
N GLY A 360 -9.33 -0.89 2.78
CA GLY A 360 -9.75 -2.22 2.39
C GLY A 360 -11.26 -2.36 2.26
N HIS A 361 -11.65 -3.47 1.66
CA HIS A 361 -13.05 -3.87 1.52
C HIS A 361 -13.19 -5.37 1.73
N TYR A 362 -14.06 -5.78 2.64
CA TYR A 362 -14.33 -7.17 2.98
C TYR A 362 -15.75 -7.55 2.54
N ALA A 363 -15.85 -8.44 1.57
CA ALA A 363 -17.09 -8.95 1.02
C ALA A 363 -17.32 -10.39 1.49
N PHE A 364 -18.26 -10.61 2.42
CA PHE A 364 -18.68 -11.92 2.91
C PHE A 364 -19.96 -12.39 2.23
N ASN A 365 -20.31 -11.79 1.10
CA ASN A 365 -21.59 -11.93 0.40
C ASN A 365 -21.54 -12.70 -0.91
N GLY A 366 -20.40 -13.33 -1.24
CA GLY A 366 -20.29 -14.10 -2.48
C GLY A 366 -21.39 -15.15 -2.60
N THR A 367 -22.20 -15.07 -3.65
CA THR A 367 -23.34 -15.95 -3.91
C THR A 367 -23.05 -17.02 -4.96
N GLU A 368 -21.98 -16.84 -5.73
CA GLU A 368 -21.56 -17.82 -6.71
C GLU A 368 -20.98 -19.06 -6.04
N MET A 369 -21.50 -20.21 -6.38
CA MET A 369 -20.94 -21.47 -5.90
C MET A 369 -19.74 -21.83 -6.76
N LEU A 370 -18.57 -21.83 -6.14
CA LEU A 370 -17.37 -22.35 -6.78
C LEU A 370 -17.47 -23.87 -6.94
N ASP A 371 -17.27 -24.36 -8.14
CA ASP A 371 -16.96 -25.75 -8.47
C ASP A 371 -15.67 -25.75 -9.29
N LYS A 372 -14.54 -25.72 -8.59
CA LYS A 372 -13.22 -25.61 -9.20
C LYS A 372 -12.38 -26.83 -8.90
N ASN A 373 -11.85 -27.43 -9.95
CA ASN A 373 -10.84 -28.48 -9.84
C ASN A 373 -9.46 -27.87 -10.04
N TYR A 374 -8.56 -28.18 -9.15
CA TYR A 374 -7.15 -27.81 -9.26
C TYR A 374 -6.33 -28.99 -9.78
N ASP A 375 -5.21 -28.71 -10.45
CA ASP A 375 -4.34 -29.71 -11.05
C ASP A 375 -3.77 -30.74 -10.05
N ASP A 376 -3.78 -30.38 -8.76
CA ASP A 376 -3.37 -31.24 -7.65
C ASP A 376 -4.47 -32.23 -7.19
N GLY A 377 -5.59 -32.29 -7.94
CA GLY A 377 -6.73 -33.15 -7.63
C GLY A 377 -7.65 -32.60 -6.53
N PHE A 378 -7.40 -31.38 -6.08
CA PHE A 378 -8.24 -30.74 -5.07
C PHE A 378 -9.50 -30.16 -5.72
N LYS A 379 -10.68 -30.51 -5.20
CA LYS A 379 -11.96 -29.96 -5.62
C LYS A 379 -12.50 -29.03 -4.53
N LEU A 380 -12.76 -27.78 -4.92
CA LEU A 380 -13.33 -26.77 -4.03
C LEU A 380 -14.78 -26.51 -4.40
N MET A 381 -15.68 -26.65 -3.43
CA MET A 381 -17.09 -26.31 -3.52
C MET A 381 -17.49 -25.40 -2.38
N GLY A 382 -18.28 -24.38 -2.64
CA GLY A 382 -18.83 -23.48 -1.63
C GLY A 382 -18.95 -22.04 -2.12
N PHE A 383 -19.39 -21.19 -1.22
CA PHE A 383 -19.42 -19.74 -1.43
C PHE A 383 -18.04 -19.13 -1.19
N THR A 384 -17.88 -17.86 -1.56
CA THR A 384 -16.63 -17.13 -1.35
C THR A 384 -16.81 -15.92 -0.46
N SER A 385 -15.71 -15.55 0.20
CA SER A 385 -15.50 -14.24 0.78
C SER A 385 -14.24 -13.63 0.18
N GLN A 386 -14.24 -12.32 -0.05
CA GLN A 386 -13.10 -11.60 -0.61
C GLN A 386 -12.65 -10.51 0.34
N LEU A 387 -11.36 -10.51 0.65
CA LEU A 387 -10.70 -9.53 1.51
C LEU A 387 -9.69 -8.77 0.66
N THR A 388 -9.96 -7.49 0.43
CA THR A 388 -9.15 -6.66 -0.46
C THR A 388 -8.57 -5.48 0.31
N HIS A 389 -7.31 -5.13 0.03
CA HIS A 389 -6.67 -3.88 0.47
C HIS A 389 -5.99 -3.18 -0.70
N ASN A 390 -6.00 -1.85 -0.68
CA ASN A 390 -5.40 -1.00 -1.71
C ASN A 390 -3.88 -0.91 -1.53
N GLU A 391 -3.21 -2.04 -1.62
CA GLU A 391 -1.76 -2.20 -1.52
C GLU A 391 -1.32 -3.44 -2.30
N ASN A 392 -0.05 -3.51 -2.71
CA ASN A 392 0.48 -4.66 -3.43
C ASN A 392 1.18 -5.69 -2.53
N ARG A 393 1.28 -5.42 -1.22
CA ARG A 393 1.92 -6.31 -0.25
C ARG A 393 0.87 -6.91 0.66
N PHE A 394 0.99 -8.20 0.91
CA PHE A 394 0.07 -8.91 1.80
C PHE A 394 0.82 -9.35 3.06
N ASP A 395 0.26 -8.99 4.21
CA ASP A 395 0.73 -9.39 5.52
C ASP A 395 -0.47 -9.66 6.42
N ALA A 396 -0.66 -10.92 6.82
CA ALA A 396 -1.81 -11.32 7.61
C ALA A 396 -1.44 -12.33 8.70
N PHE A 397 -2.00 -12.14 9.89
CA PHE A 397 -1.96 -13.09 10.99
C PHE A 397 -3.25 -13.89 11.02
N TYR A 398 -3.12 -15.18 11.26
CA TYR A 398 -4.21 -16.14 11.35
C TYR A 398 -4.22 -16.73 12.75
N PHE A 399 -5.39 -16.78 13.33
CA PHE A 399 -5.65 -17.28 14.67
C PHE A 399 -6.55 -18.49 14.57
N TYR A 400 -6.28 -19.51 15.38
CA TYR A 400 -7.14 -20.66 15.52
C TYR A 400 -7.57 -20.82 16.99
N GLY A 401 -8.87 -20.86 17.25
CA GLY A 401 -9.41 -21.00 18.59
C GLY A 401 -10.85 -21.52 18.57
N PRO A 402 -11.25 -22.30 19.60
CA PRO A 402 -12.57 -22.90 19.64
C PRO A 402 -13.70 -21.89 19.85
N SER A 403 -13.40 -20.69 20.31
CA SER A 403 -14.40 -19.64 20.55
C SER A 403 -13.93 -18.26 20.03
N LEU A 404 -14.88 -17.38 19.77
CA LEU A 404 -14.60 -15.99 19.39
C LEU A 404 -13.78 -15.25 20.47
N LYS A 405 -13.95 -15.63 21.75
CA LYS A 405 -13.20 -15.06 22.85
C LYS A 405 -11.72 -15.44 22.80
N ASP A 406 -11.41 -16.69 22.44
CA ASP A 406 -10.03 -17.13 22.28
C ASP A 406 -9.35 -16.39 21.13
N LEU A 407 -10.05 -16.25 19.99
CA LEU A 407 -9.55 -15.50 18.83
C LEU A 407 -9.29 -14.02 19.16
N LEU A 408 -10.17 -13.39 19.95
CA LEU A 408 -9.99 -12.01 20.39
C LEU A 408 -8.81 -11.87 21.35
N ASN A 409 -8.59 -12.84 22.24
CA ASN A 409 -7.43 -12.87 23.13
C ASN A 409 -6.13 -12.97 22.31
N ASP A 410 -6.08 -13.87 21.34
CA ASP A 410 -4.92 -14.06 20.48
C ASP A 410 -4.59 -12.81 19.67
N TYR A 411 -5.62 -12.16 19.12
CA TYR A 411 -5.48 -10.88 18.43
C TYR A 411 -4.88 -9.82 19.36
N THR A 412 -5.41 -9.68 20.58
CA THR A 412 -4.92 -8.67 21.53
C THR A 412 -3.56 -9.03 22.14
N ASP A 413 -3.14 -10.30 22.13
CA ASP A 413 -1.77 -10.69 22.50
C ASP A 413 -0.74 -10.19 21.48
N ILE A 414 -1.11 -10.09 20.19
CA ILE A 414 -0.26 -9.57 19.13
C ILE A 414 -0.32 -8.04 19.05
N THR A 415 -1.51 -7.44 19.17
CA THR A 415 -1.74 -6.00 18.94
C THR A 415 -1.73 -5.16 20.21
N GLY A 416 -1.64 -5.80 21.36
CA GLY A 416 -1.74 -5.16 22.66
C GLY A 416 -3.17 -5.16 23.24
N LYS A 417 -3.25 -5.28 24.55
CA LYS A 417 -4.53 -5.22 25.27
C LYS A 417 -5.05 -3.78 25.26
N PRO A 418 -6.36 -3.55 25.06
CA PRO A 418 -6.92 -2.23 25.16
C PRO A 418 -6.79 -1.67 26.58
N PHE A 419 -6.68 -0.35 26.67
CA PHE A 419 -6.73 0.33 27.95
C PHE A 419 -8.08 0.07 28.65
N MET A 420 -8.04 -0.28 29.94
CA MET A 420 -9.25 -0.40 30.74
C MET A 420 -9.71 0.99 31.18
N PRO A 421 -10.81 1.52 30.61
CA PRO A 421 -11.29 2.83 30.98
C PRO A 421 -11.86 2.84 32.40
N ALA A 422 -11.80 3.99 33.08
CA ALA A 422 -12.52 4.18 34.31
C ALA A 422 -14.05 4.10 34.06
N MET A 423 -14.82 3.68 35.06
CA MET A 423 -16.25 3.45 34.89
C MET A 423 -17.01 4.68 34.34
N TRP A 424 -16.61 5.88 34.73
CA TRP A 424 -17.23 7.13 34.27
C TRP A 424 -16.99 7.39 32.77
N MET A 425 -15.93 6.84 32.17
CA MET A 425 -15.63 6.95 30.72
C MET A 425 -16.57 6.07 29.88
N LEU A 426 -17.25 5.10 30.50
CA LEU A 426 -18.23 4.23 29.84
C LEU A 426 -19.66 4.82 29.89
N THR A 427 -19.82 5.97 30.52
CA THR A 427 -21.09 6.70 30.54
C THR A 427 -21.19 7.65 29.36
N MET A 428 -22.39 8.20 29.15
CA MET A 428 -22.64 9.19 28.11
C MET A 428 -21.68 10.37 28.26
N GLY A 429 -20.84 10.60 27.26
CA GLY A 429 -20.00 11.78 27.14
C GLY A 429 -20.59 12.78 26.15
N ASP A 430 -20.28 14.05 26.36
CA ASP A 430 -20.58 15.12 25.41
C ASP A 430 -19.27 15.78 25.01
N ALA A 431 -19.00 15.83 23.71
CA ALA A 431 -17.85 16.50 23.17
C ALA A 431 -18.31 17.53 22.15
N ASP A 432 -18.01 18.80 22.41
CA ASP A 432 -18.26 19.89 21.48
C ASP A 432 -16.96 20.39 20.87
N CYS A 433 -16.64 19.94 19.69
CA CYS A 433 -15.40 20.32 19.00
C CYS A 433 -15.48 21.70 18.33
N TYR A 434 -16.66 22.28 18.21
CA TYR A 434 -16.87 23.59 17.58
C TYR A 434 -17.05 24.72 18.58
N ASN A 435 -17.19 24.41 19.86
CA ASN A 435 -17.44 25.41 20.87
C ASN A 435 -16.14 26.02 21.39
N LYS A 436 -15.74 27.14 20.84
CA LYS A 436 -14.67 27.99 21.37
C LYS A 436 -15.19 29.05 22.34
N GLY A 437 -16.21 28.73 23.16
CA GLY A 437 -16.64 29.57 24.26
C GLY A 437 -17.41 30.83 23.91
N GLU A 438 -17.61 31.18 22.65
CA GLU A 438 -18.36 32.35 22.24
C GLU A 438 -19.30 32.09 21.07
N GLN A 439 -20.58 32.18 21.39
CA GLN A 439 -21.71 32.65 20.57
C GLN A 439 -21.63 32.35 19.04
N ARG A 440 -21.60 31.10 18.67
CA ARG A 440 -22.16 30.77 17.37
C ARG A 440 -23.65 30.60 17.52
N THR A 441 -24.40 31.62 17.12
CA THR A 441 -25.85 31.51 16.90
C THR A 441 -26.13 30.30 16.01
N GLY A 442 -26.84 29.31 16.58
CA GLY A 442 -27.14 28.04 15.92
C GLY A 442 -26.46 26.80 16.52
N TRP A 443 -25.43 26.95 17.34
CA TRP A 443 -24.79 25.88 18.09
C TRP A 443 -24.73 26.24 19.56
N PRO A 444 -25.87 26.12 20.33
CA PRO A 444 -25.98 26.62 21.69
C PRO A 444 -25.31 25.69 22.72
N GLN A 445 -24.13 25.22 22.43
CA GLN A 445 -23.39 24.27 23.26
C GLN A 445 -22.17 24.92 23.90
N SER A 446 -22.31 26.17 24.39
CA SER A 446 -21.24 26.71 25.23
C SER A 446 -21.08 25.84 26.47
N THR A 447 -19.86 25.43 26.75
CA THR A 447 -19.55 24.47 27.81
C THR A 447 -20.21 24.81 29.15
N PRO A 448 -20.26 26.09 29.63
CA PRO A 448 -20.96 26.43 30.83
C PRO A 448 -22.48 26.13 30.77
N ASP A 449 -23.15 26.49 29.68
CA ASP A 449 -24.58 26.29 29.50
C ASP A 449 -24.99 24.82 29.39
N VAL A 450 -24.12 24.00 28.76
CA VAL A 450 -24.34 22.54 28.65
C VAL A 450 -24.16 21.87 29.99
N ILE A 451 -23.14 22.22 30.75
CA ILE A 451 -22.88 21.70 32.08
C ILE A 451 -24.04 22.08 33.04
N ASP A 452 -24.47 23.32 33.00
CA ASP A 452 -25.55 23.80 33.86
C ASP A 452 -26.90 23.11 33.55
N ARG A 453 -27.27 23.01 32.28
CA ARG A 453 -28.49 22.31 31.86
C ARG A 453 -28.47 20.80 32.16
N LYS A 454 -27.34 20.15 31.99
CA LYS A 454 -27.22 18.70 32.27
C LYS A 454 -27.18 18.42 33.76
N SER A 455 -26.45 19.22 34.52
CA SER A 455 -26.42 19.07 35.97
C SER A 455 -27.82 19.29 36.62
N THR A 456 -28.60 20.22 36.09
CA THR A 456 -29.97 20.47 36.54
C THR A 456 -30.91 19.31 36.20
N ARG A 457 -30.75 18.64 35.07
CA ARG A 457 -31.55 17.46 34.70
C ARG A 457 -31.19 16.20 35.49
N LEU A 458 -29.93 16.04 35.87
CA LEU A 458 -29.48 14.89 36.67
C LEU A 458 -29.87 14.99 38.14
N ASN A 459 -30.20 16.18 38.61
CA ASN A 459 -30.62 16.44 40.01
C ASN A 459 -32.16 16.59 40.16
N SER A 460 -32.91 16.46 39.07
CA SER A 460 -34.39 16.43 39.06
C SER A 460 -34.89 15.02 38.77
#